data_634c94fc6328f41b17a69e62a62cfb08
#
_entry.id   634c94fc6328f41b17a69e62a62cfb08
#
_cell.length_a   1.000
_cell.length_b   1.000
_cell.length_c   1.000
_cell.angle_alpha   90.00
_cell.angle_beta   90.00
_cell.angle_gamma   90.00
#
_symmetry.space_group_name_H-M   'P 1'
#
loop_
_entity.id
_entity.type
_entity.pdbx_description
1 polymer ?
#
loop_
_entity_poly.entity_id
_entity_poly.type
_entity_poly.pdbx_seq_one_letter_code
_entity_poly.pdbx_strand_id
1 'polypeptide(L)'
;AEKAINGLLTLAAKGENIDAQNVRYILKLVREGKETKIGELAGDVICITAKGKPIKPKTLGQKAYCDAIANNTITLGIGPAGTGKTYLAVAAAVAAFRAEEVNRIILTRPAVEAGERLGFLPGDLQSKVDPYLRPLYDALFDMLGPDTYQKYLERGNIEVAPLAYMRGRTLDD
;
A
#
# COMPACT_ATOMS: atom_id res chain seq x y z
N ALA A 1 0.18 -2.03 32.24
CA ALA A 1 1.12 -0.93 31.94
C ALA A 1 2.49 -1.47 31.59
N GLU A 2 3.14 -2.28 32.43
CA GLU A 2 4.52 -2.78 32.26
C GLU A 2 4.75 -3.49 30.91
N LYS A 3 3.90 -4.46 30.54
CA LYS A 3 4.00 -5.17 29.26
C LYS A 3 3.95 -4.23 28.03
N ALA A 4 3.15 -3.16 28.11
CA ALA A 4 3.07 -2.18 27.02
C ALA A 4 4.35 -1.34 26.94
N ILE A 5 4.89 -0.93 28.08
CA ILE A 5 6.16 -0.17 28.14
C ILE A 5 7.29 -1.03 27.59
N ASN A 6 7.40 -2.28 28.02
CA ASN A 6 8.42 -3.22 27.52
C ASN A 6 8.29 -3.46 26.02
N GLY A 7 7.06 -3.55 25.49
CA GLY A 7 6.82 -3.64 24.05
C GLY A 7 7.28 -2.40 23.29
N LEU A 8 7.02 -1.19 23.81
CA LEU A 8 7.52 0.05 23.20
C LEU A 8 9.04 0.15 23.22
N LEU A 9 9.66 -0.22 24.35
CA LEU A 9 11.12 -0.27 24.46
C LEU A 9 11.75 -1.27 23.47
N THR A 10 11.10 -2.42 23.27
CA THR A 10 11.54 -3.42 22.27
C THR A 10 11.55 -2.84 20.85
N LEU A 11 10.52 -2.07 20.47
CA LEU A 11 10.48 -1.42 19.15
C LEU A 11 11.51 -0.29 19.06
N ALA A 12 11.63 0.54 20.09
CA ALA A 12 12.61 1.62 20.13
C ALA A 12 14.05 1.09 20.03
N ALA A 13 14.37 -0.01 20.72
CA ALA A 13 15.68 -0.67 20.65
C ALA A 13 16.00 -1.22 19.25
N LYS A 14 14.98 -1.50 18.43
CA LYS A 14 15.13 -1.89 17.03
C LYS A 14 15.12 -0.70 16.05
N GLY A 15 15.23 0.52 16.56
CA GLY A 15 15.31 1.75 15.75
C GLY A 15 13.96 2.22 15.19
N GLU A 16 12.84 1.70 15.71
CA GLU A 16 11.51 2.19 15.30
C GLU A 16 11.18 3.53 15.95
N ASN A 17 10.67 4.46 15.16
CA ASN A 17 10.16 5.72 15.68
C ASN A 17 8.79 5.50 16.32
N ILE A 18 8.69 5.77 17.62
CA ILE A 18 7.46 5.54 18.39
C ILE A 18 6.52 6.73 18.25
N ASP A 19 5.42 6.52 17.55
CA ASP A 19 4.34 7.49 17.41
C ASP A 19 3.08 7.07 18.23
N ALA A 20 2.08 7.95 18.28
CA ALA A 20 0.84 7.68 18.98
C ALA A 20 0.08 6.46 18.43
N GLN A 21 0.26 6.11 17.17
CA GLN A 21 -0.33 4.94 16.53
C GLN A 21 0.31 3.65 17.05
N ASN A 22 1.64 3.63 17.18
CA ASN A 22 2.38 2.50 17.76
C ASN A 22 1.91 2.26 19.21
N VAL A 23 1.81 3.33 20.01
CA VAL A 23 1.34 3.22 21.42
C VAL A 23 -0.05 2.60 21.50
N ARG A 24 -1.01 3.13 20.72
CA ARG A 24 -2.39 2.59 20.69
C ARG A 24 -2.43 1.13 20.26
N TYR A 25 -1.65 0.77 19.25
CA TYR A 25 -1.64 -0.58 18.73
C TYR A 25 -1.01 -1.57 19.72
N ILE A 26 0.09 -1.21 20.37
CA ILE A 26 0.72 -2.04 21.41
C ILE A 26 -0.22 -2.24 22.59
N LEU A 27 -0.92 -1.18 23.03
CA LEU A 27 -1.93 -1.32 24.10
C LEU A 27 -3.03 -2.31 23.70
N LYS A 28 -3.46 -2.30 22.43
CA LYS A 28 -4.41 -3.28 21.89
C LYS A 28 -3.84 -4.69 21.94
N LEU A 29 -2.62 -4.92 21.47
CA LEU A 29 -1.98 -6.24 21.47
C LEU A 29 -1.82 -6.80 22.88
N VAL A 30 -1.43 -5.97 23.85
CA VAL A 30 -1.32 -6.37 25.25
C VAL A 30 -2.69 -6.74 25.84
N ARG A 31 -3.76 -6.01 25.51
CA ARG A 31 -5.12 -6.36 25.92
C ARG A 31 -5.61 -7.67 25.32
N GLU A 32 -5.16 -8.00 24.11
CA GLU A 32 -5.49 -9.24 23.40
C GLU A 32 -4.56 -10.42 23.80
N GLY A 33 -3.61 -10.22 24.70
CA GLY A 33 -2.64 -11.25 25.10
C GLY A 33 -1.61 -11.62 24.02
N LYS A 34 -1.37 -10.71 23.07
CA LYS A 34 -0.46 -10.91 21.91
C LYS A 34 0.85 -10.15 22.08
N GLU A 35 1.28 -9.84 23.28
CA GLU A 35 2.49 -9.06 23.56
C GLU A 35 3.77 -9.70 23.01
N THR A 36 3.83 -11.03 22.91
CA THR A 36 4.99 -11.77 22.34
C THR A 36 5.25 -11.45 20.87
N LYS A 37 4.21 -11.00 20.15
CA LYS A 37 4.30 -10.64 18.73
C LYS A 37 4.75 -9.20 18.47
N ILE A 38 4.95 -8.39 19.51
CA ILE A 38 5.36 -6.99 19.35
C ILE A 38 6.72 -6.90 18.64
N GLY A 39 7.64 -7.81 18.92
CA GLY A 39 8.93 -7.87 18.26
C GLY A 39 8.90 -8.10 16.75
N GLU A 40 7.81 -8.71 16.24
CA GLU A 40 7.58 -8.95 14.81
C GLU A 40 7.16 -7.67 14.04
N LEU A 41 6.74 -6.61 14.77
CA LEU A 41 6.36 -5.32 14.18
C LEU A 41 7.56 -4.50 13.71
N ALA A 42 8.76 -4.76 14.25
CA ALA A 42 10.01 -4.19 13.74
C ALA A 42 10.29 -4.85 12.39
N GLY A 43 9.62 -4.37 11.37
CA GLY A 43 9.67 -4.95 10.04
C GLY A 43 10.67 -4.28 9.13
N ASP A 44 10.98 -4.97 8.04
CA ASP A 44 11.80 -4.44 6.96
C ASP A 44 11.11 -3.27 6.26
N VAL A 45 11.92 -2.38 5.74
CA VAL A 45 11.45 -1.29 4.88
C VAL A 45 10.97 -1.87 3.56
N ILE A 46 9.69 -1.69 3.24
CA ILE A 46 9.12 -2.14 1.97
C ILE A 46 9.59 -1.23 0.84
N CYS A 47 9.47 0.08 1.05
CA CYS A 47 9.81 1.09 0.06
C CYS A 47 10.23 2.38 0.78
N ILE A 48 10.98 3.25 0.08
CA ILE A 48 11.29 4.60 0.55
C ILE A 48 10.54 5.59 -0.34
N THR A 49 9.81 6.52 0.27
CA THR A 49 9.09 7.58 -0.46
C THR A 49 10.05 8.52 -1.15
N ALA A 50 9.55 9.33 -2.09
CA ALA A 50 10.33 10.39 -2.75
C ALA A 50 10.93 11.41 -1.77
N LYS A 51 10.33 11.56 -0.58
CA LYS A 51 10.81 12.43 0.50
C LYS A 51 11.76 11.73 1.47
N GLY A 52 12.25 10.52 1.15
CA GLY A 52 13.16 9.76 2.00
C GLY A 52 12.51 9.07 3.21
N LYS A 53 11.18 9.05 3.32
CA LYS A 53 10.48 8.41 4.43
C LYS A 53 10.33 6.90 4.18
N PRO A 54 10.76 6.03 5.10
CA PRO A 54 10.59 4.59 4.96
C PRO A 54 9.12 4.19 5.18
N ILE A 55 8.62 3.32 4.31
CA ILE A 55 7.31 2.66 4.43
C ILE A 55 7.52 1.29 5.04
N LYS A 56 6.88 1.05 6.19
CA LYS A 56 6.94 -0.20 6.94
C LYS A 56 5.54 -0.64 7.37
N PRO A 57 5.31 -1.95 7.58
CA PRO A 57 4.09 -2.43 8.21
C PRO A 57 3.98 -1.90 9.65
N LYS A 58 2.86 -1.30 10.01
CA LYS A 58 2.61 -0.78 11.36
C LYS A 58 1.76 -1.71 12.22
N THR A 59 1.22 -2.77 11.64
CA THR A 59 0.40 -3.77 12.33
C THR A 59 0.76 -5.18 11.88
N LEU A 60 0.47 -6.18 12.71
CA LEU A 60 0.67 -7.60 12.35
C LEU A 60 -0.09 -8.00 11.08
N GLY A 61 -1.31 -7.46 10.90
CA GLY A 61 -2.08 -7.70 9.67
C GLY A 61 -1.44 -7.08 8.44
N GLN A 62 -0.87 -5.88 8.56
CA GLN A 62 -0.11 -5.26 7.47
C GLN A 62 1.17 -6.05 7.16
N LYS A 63 1.89 -6.52 8.20
CA LYS A 63 3.06 -7.36 7.99
C LYS A 63 2.68 -8.65 7.26
N ALA A 64 1.69 -9.38 7.73
CA ALA A 64 1.22 -10.60 7.07
C ALA A 64 0.80 -10.35 5.62
N TYR A 65 0.19 -9.20 5.32
CA TYR A 65 -0.17 -8.80 3.96
C TYR A 65 1.06 -8.54 3.09
N CYS A 66 2.05 -7.82 3.59
CA CYS A 66 3.29 -7.57 2.85
C CYS A 66 4.09 -8.85 2.62
N ASP A 67 4.17 -9.72 3.64
CA ASP A 67 4.81 -11.04 3.53
C ASP A 67 4.09 -11.93 2.49
N ALA A 68 2.74 -11.86 2.44
CA ALA A 68 1.95 -12.57 1.43
C ALA A 68 2.23 -12.06 0.02
N ILE A 69 2.32 -10.74 -0.19
CA ILE A 69 2.66 -10.16 -1.50
C ILE A 69 4.05 -10.62 -1.94
N ALA A 70 5.03 -10.60 -1.06
CA ALA A 70 6.40 -10.98 -1.39
C ALA A 70 6.58 -12.46 -1.74
N ASN A 71 5.72 -13.34 -1.21
CA ASN A 71 5.89 -14.79 -1.32
C ASN A 71 4.87 -15.49 -2.23
N ASN A 72 3.93 -14.76 -2.84
CA ASN A 72 2.88 -15.34 -3.68
C ASN A 72 2.66 -14.55 -4.96
N THR A 73 2.41 -15.25 -6.05
CA THR A 73 2.09 -14.65 -7.35
C THR A 73 0.76 -13.87 -7.31
N ILE A 74 -0.22 -14.35 -6.54
CA ILE A 74 -1.53 -13.71 -6.39
C ILE A 74 -1.82 -13.55 -4.89
N THR A 75 -2.14 -12.33 -4.48
CA THR A 75 -2.50 -12.02 -3.08
C THR A 75 -3.83 -11.28 -3.03
N LEU A 76 -4.75 -11.76 -2.19
CA LEU A 76 -6.04 -11.13 -1.93
C LEU A 76 -6.04 -10.43 -0.57
N GLY A 77 -6.10 -9.11 -0.58
CA GLY A 77 -6.15 -8.28 0.63
C GLY A 77 -7.58 -7.90 1.00
N ILE A 78 -8.17 -8.56 2.01
CA ILE A 78 -9.52 -8.30 2.50
C ILE A 78 -9.45 -7.60 3.87
N GLY A 79 -10.21 -6.53 4.04
CA GLY A 79 -10.27 -5.80 5.31
C GLY A 79 -10.96 -4.45 5.18
N PRO A 80 -11.24 -3.78 6.31
CA PRO A 80 -11.92 -2.48 6.35
C PRO A 80 -11.20 -1.39 5.56
N ALA A 81 -11.93 -0.33 5.19
CA ALA A 81 -11.34 0.87 4.61
C ALA A 81 -10.33 1.51 5.56
N GLY A 82 -9.36 2.26 5.01
CA GLY A 82 -8.35 2.98 5.80
C GLY A 82 -7.26 2.12 6.45
N THR A 83 -7.21 0.81 6.21
CA THR A 83 -6.19 -0.10 6.77
C THR A 83 -4.88 -0.14 5.98
N GLY A 84 -4.74 0.66 4.92
CA GLY A 84 -3.52 0.80 4.14
C GLY A 84 -3.30 -0.27 3.06
N LYS A 85 -4.30 -1.11 2.74
CA LYS A 85 -4.16 -2.19 1.75
C LYS A 85 -3.62 -1.69 0.40
N THR A 86 -4.30 -0.73 -0.20
CA THR A 86 -3.89 -0.15 -1.50
C THR A 86 -2.51 0.51 -1.42
N TYR A 87 -2.26 1.29 -0.37
CA TYR A 87 -0.99 1.97 -0.18
C TYR A 87 0.19 1.00 -0.07
N LEU A 88 0.04 -0.07 0.71
CA LEU A 88 1.08 -1.10 0.88
C LEU A 88 1.28 -1.93 -0.38
N ALA A 89 0.20 -2.23 -1.14
CA ALA A 89 0.31 -2.90 -2.43
C ALA A 89 1.09 -2.06 -3.44
N VAL A 90 0.81 -0.75 -3.53
CA VAL A 90 1.57 0.16 -4.41
C VAL A 90 3.02 0.28 -3.95
N ALA A 91 3.28 0.31 -2.62
CA ALA A 91 4.64 0.33 -2.09
C ALA A 91 5.43 -0.93 -2.49
N ALA A 92 4.81 -2.10 -2.39
CA ALA A 92 5.41 -3.37 -2.80
C ALA A 92 5.66 -3.40 -4.33
N ALA A 93 4.70 -2.94 -5.13
CA ALA A 93 4.86 -2.85 -6.58
C ALA A 93 6.01 -1.91 -6.99
N VAL A 94 6.11 -0.74 -6.36
CA VAL A 94 7.22 0.21 -6.60
C VAL A 94 8.55 -0.37 -6.14
N ALA A 95 8.59 -1.14 -5.04
CA ALA A 95 9.80 -1.82 -4.58
C ALA A 95 10.27 -2.87 -5.59
N ALA A 96 9.38 -3.74 -6.06
CA ALA A 96 9.68 -4.75 -7.08
C ALA A 96 10.14 -4.11 -8.41
N PHE A 97 9.48 -3.02 -8.82
CA PHE A 97 9.87 -2.27 -10.01
C PHE A 97 11.27 -1.63 -9.88
N ARG A 98 11.60 -1.05 -8.72
CA ARG A 98 12.94 -0.50 -8.46
C ARG A 98 14.03 -1.56 -8.34
N ALA A 99 13.66 -2.76 -7.91
CA ALA A 99 14.55 -3.92 -7.85
C ALA A 99 14.71 -4.63 -9.22
N GLU A 100 14.05 -4.11 -10.26
CA GLU A 100 14.02 -4.69 -11.61
C GLU A 100 13.48 -6.13 -11.65
N GLU A 101 12.65 -6.49 -10.65
CA GLU A 101 11.95 -7.78 -10.60
C GLU A 101 10.78 -7.82 -11.59
N VAL A 102 10.23 -6.64 -11.91
CA VAL A 102 9.16 -6.45 -12.89
C VAL A 102 9.48 -5.27 -13.79
N ASN A 103 9.05 -5.32 -15.05
CA ASN A 103 9.29 -4.28 -16.05
C ASN A 103 8.23 -3.19 -16.05
N ARG A 104 7.05 -3.49 -15.47
CA ARG A 104 5.90 -2.61 -15.55
C ARG A 104 5.00 -2.74 -14.32
N ILE A 105 4.34 -1.64 -13.96
CA ILE A 105 3.31 -1.60 -12.91
C ILE A 105 1.98 -1.24 -13.58
N ILE A 106 0.97 -2.09 -13.43
CA ILE A 106 -0.38 -1.83 -13.90
C ILE A 106 -1.30 -1.72 -12.69
N LEU A 107 -1.87 -0.54 -12.47
CA LEU A 107 -2.83 -0.28 -11.41
C LEU A 107 -4.23 -0.16 -11.99
N THR A 108 -5.13 -0.97 -11.49
CA THR A 108 -6.52 -0.97 -11.95
C THR A 108 -7.50 -0.89 -10.80
N ARG A 109 -8.61 -0.25 -11.05
CA ARG A 109 -9.72 -0.13 -10.11
C ARG A 109 -11.05 -0.12 -10.87
N PRO A 110 -12.15 -0.65 -10.28
CA PRO A 110 -13.47 -0.42 -10.83
C PRO A 110 -13.73 1.08 -11.03
N ALA A 111 -14.32 1.43 -12.16
CA ALA A 111 -14.65 2.83 -12.50
C ALA A 111 -15.82 3.39 -11.67
N VAL A 112 -16.58 2.51 -11.01
CA VAL A 112 -17.70 2.84 -10.12
C VAL A 112 -17.67 1.92 -8.92
N GLU A 113 -18.10 2.41 -7.78
CA GLU A 113 -18.33 1.57 -6.61
C GLU A 113 -19.63 0.77 -6.75
N ALA A 114 -19.75 -0.34 -5.99
CA ALA A 114 -20.90 -1.22 -6.06
C ALA A 114 -22.20 -0.45 -5.73
N GLY A 115 -23.13 -0.39 -6.68
CA GLY A 115 -24.39 0.33 -6.55
C GLY A 115 -24.45 1.71 -7.22
N GLU A 116 -23.33 2.26 -7.66
CA GLU A 116 -23.29 3.52 -8.39
C GLU A 116 -23.41 3.32 -9.90
N ARG A 117 -24.03 4.30 -10.59
CA ARG A 117 -24.14 4.33 -12.06
C ARG A 117 -23.30 5.47 -12.62
N LEU A 118 -22.39 5.17 -13.53
CA LEU A 118 -21.54 6.13 -14.25
C LEU A 118 -22.33 7.30 -14.89
N GLY A 119 -23.61 7.09 -15.21
CA GLY A 119 -24.48 8.11 -15.83
C GLY A 119 -24.79 9.34 -14.97
N PHE A 120 -24.56 9.28 -13.66
CA PHE A 120 -24.83 10.40 -12.73
C PHE A 120 -23.71 11.43 -12.64
N LEU A 121 -22.50 11.12 -13.09
CA LEU A 121 -21.38 12.06 -13.04
C LEU A 121 -21.36 12.92 -14.32
N PRO A 122 -21.23 14.26 -14.22
CA PRO A 122 -21.03 15.12 -15.37
C PRO A 122 -19.63 14.95 -15.97
N GLY A 123 -19.51 15.10 -17.27
CA GLY A 123 -18.23 15.03 -18.00
C GLY A 123 -18.06 13.81 -18.91
N ASP A 124 -16.90 13.71 -19.57
CA ASP A 124 -16.52 12.55 -20.37
C ASP A 124 -16.18 11.33 -19.49
N LEU A 125 -15.98 10.17 -20.11
CA LEU A 125 -15.71 8.93 -19.36
C LEU A 125 -14.46 9.05 -18.49
N GLN A 126 -13.43 9.73 -18.96
CA GLN A 126 -12.15 9.87 -18.26
C GLN A 126 -12.29 10.73 -17.01
N SER A 127 -12.96 11.88 -17.11
CA SER A 127 -13.23 12.75 -15.96
C SER A 127 -14.15 12.09 -14.93
N LYS A 128 -15.02 11.16 -15.35
CA LYS A 128 -15.90 10.40 -14.45
C LYS A 128 -15.18 9.34 -13.63
N VAL A 129 -14.12 8.73 -14.17
CA VAL A 129 -13.37 7.66 -13.48
C VAL A 129 -12.19 8.19 -12.68
N ASP A 130 -11.69 9.38 -12.99
CA ASP A 130 -10.52 10.00 -12.36
C ASP A 130 -10.61 10.08 -10.81
N PRO A 131 -11.76 10.45 -10.19
CA PRO A 131 -11.90 10.46 -8.74
C PRO A 131 -11.64 9.09 -8.08
N TYR A 132 -12.02 8.01 -8.75
CA TYR A 132 -11.84 6.65 -8.24
C TYR A 132 -10.39 6.15 -8.36
N LEU A 133 -9.62 6.71 -9.29
CA LEU A 133 -8.20 6.38 -9.48
C LEU A 133 -7.28 7.23 -8.60
N ARG A 134 -7.79 8.34 -8.04
CA ARG A 134 -7.00 9.31 -7.25
C ARG A 134 -6.18 8.67 -6.12
N PRO A 135 -6.70 7.73 -5.33
CA PRO A 135 -5.90 7.09 -4.28
C PRO A 135 -4.67 6.32 -4.81
N LEU A 136 -4.71 5.85 -6.06
CA LEU A 136 -3.58 5.20 -6.72
C LEU A 136 -2.53 6.23 -7.14
N TYR A 137 -2.95 7.35 -7.71
CA TYR A 137 -2.07 8.46 -8.06
C TYR A 137 -1.38 9.04 -6.83
N ASP A 138 -2.13 9.29 -5.75
CA ASP A 138 -1.60 9.83 -4.51
C ASP A 138 -0.51 8.92 -3.91
N ALA A 139 -0.72 7.61 -3.94
CA ALA A 139 0.28 6.64 -3.48
C ALA A 139 1.52 6.64 -4.37
N LEU A 140 1.36 6.64 -5.70
CA LEU A 140 2.48 6.70 -6.64
C LEU A 140 3.28 8.01 -6.50
N PHE A 141 2.61 9.15 -6.33
CA PHE A 141 3.27 10.45 -6.13
C PHE A 141 4.04 10.51 -4.82
N ASP A 142 3.52 9.93 -3.75
CA ASP A 142 4.25 9.84 -2.47
C ASP A 142 5.54 9.02 -2.61
N MET A 143 5.49 7.92 -3.35
CA MET A 143 6.61 6.99 -3.50
C MET A 143 7.64 7.40 -4.55
N LEU A 144 7.20 7.93 -5.68
CA LEU A 144 8.07 8.24 -6.83
C LEU A 144 8.39 9.73 -6.95
N GLY A 145 7.51 10.59 -6.46
CA GLY A 145 7.48 12.01 -6.78
C GLY A 145 6.86 12.27 -8.17
N PRO A 146 6.35 13.48 -8.41
CA PRO A 146 5.61 13.81 -9.62
C PRO A 146 6.44 13.65 -10.90
N ASP A 147 7.68 14.11 -10.91
CA ASP A 147 8.54 14.09 -12.11
C ASP A 147 8.91 12.66 -12.53
N THR A 148 9.27 11.81 -11.55
CA THR A 148 9.63 10.42 -11.81
C THR A 148 8.40 9.61 -12.25
N TYR A 149 7.25 9.85 -11.62
CA TYR A 149 5.98 9.25 -12.02
C TYR A 149 5.63 9.60 -13.47
N GLN A 150 5.69 10.88 -13.84
CA GLN A 150 5.39 11.35 -15.19
C GLN A 150 6.31 10.68 -16.24
N LYS A 151 7.60 10.60 -15.95
CA LYS A 151 8.57 9.92 -16.81
C LYS A 151 8.26 8.44 -17.04
N TYR A 152 7.84 7.72 -15.99
CA TYR A 152 7.48 6.30 -16.12
C TYR A 152 6.14 6.09 -16.81
N LEU A 153 5.20 7.01 -16.62
CA LEU A 153 3.93 7.02 -17.35
C LEU A 153 4.16 7.19 -18.86
N GLU A 154 4.97 8.17 -19.27
CA GLU A 154 5.30 8.43 -20.67
C GLU A 154 6.04 7.28 -21.33
N ARG A 155 6.85 6.55 -20.57
CA ARG A 155 7.57 5.36 -21.05
C ARG A 155 6.73 4.09 -21.08
N GLY A 156 5.51 4.13 -20.55
CA GLY A 156 4.64 2.96 -20.43
C GLY A 156 5.06 1.96 -19.34
N ASN A 157 6.00 2.34 -18.46
CA ASN A 157 6.39 1.51 -17.31
C ASN A 157 5.33 1.50 -16.20
N ILE A 158 4.52 2.56 -16.13
CA ILE A 158 3.39 2.66 -15.20
C ILE A 158 2.13 2.94 -15.99
N GLU A 159 1.10 2.17 -15.73
CA GLU A 159 -0.23 2.38 -16.29
C GLU A 159 -1.26 2.40 -15.16
N VAL A 160 -2.15 3.39 -15.18
CA VAL A 160 -3.31 3.45 -14.28
C VAL A 160 -4.56 3.47 -15.15
N ALA A 161 -5.40 2.46 -15.04
CA ALA A 161 -6.55 2.28 -15.90
C ALA A 161 -7.78 1.76 -15.15
N PRO A 162 -9.00 2.11 -15.59
CA PRO A 162 -10.23 1.47 -15.11
C PRO A 162 -10.22 -0.03 -15.40
N LEU A 163 -10.79 -0.83 -14.49
CA LEU A 163 -10.87 -2.28 -14.64
C LEU A 163 -11.57 -2.70 -15.95
N ALA A 164 -12.52 -1.92 -16.43
CA ALA A 164 -13.21 -2.17 -17.70
C ALA A 164 -12.25 -2.22 -18.91
N TYR A 165 -11.13 -1.51 -18.85
CA TYR A 165 -10.13 -1.48 -19.93
C TYR A 165 -9.16 -2.66 -19.88
N MET A 166 -9.22 -3.48 -18.83
CA MET A 166 -8.38 -4.67 -18.68
C MET A 166 -8.95 -5.91 -19.37
N ARG A 167 -10.22 -5.83 -19.85
CA ARG A 167 -10.88 -6.97 -20.49
C ARG A 167 -10.17 -7.39 -21.78
N GLY A 168 -9.84 -8.68 -21.87
CA GLY A 168 -9.18 -9.27 -23.04
C GLY A 168 -7.69 -8.91 -23.18
N ARG A 169 -7.09 -8.28 -22.19
CA ARG A 169 -5.65 -7.99 -22.16
C ARG A 169 -4.87 -9.16 -21.58
N THR A 170 -3.75 -9.46 -22.21
CA THR A 170 -2.68 -10.28 -21.63
C THR A 170 -1.71 -9.34 -20.93
N LEU A 171 -1.44 -9.60 -19.66
CA LEU A 171 -0.50 -8.83 -18.83
C LEU A 171 0.76 -9.67 -18.71
N ASP A 172 1.56 -9.65 -19.77
CA ASP A 172 2.89 -10.28 -19.81
C ASP A 172 3.96 -9.23 -19.53
N ASP A 173 4.97 -9.62 -18.78
CA ASP A 173 6.17 -8.81 -18.55
C ASP A 173 7.18 -8.99 -19.69
#